data_c4ee0186d5c9de0a2cf9858fee3d69b2
#
_entry.id   c4ee0186d5c9de0a2cf9858fee3d69b2
#
_cell.length_a   1.000
_cell.length_b   1.000
_cell.length_c   1.000
_cell.angle_alpha   90.00
_cell.angle_beta   90.00
_cell.angle_gamma   90.00
#
_symmetry.space_group_name_H-M   'P 1'
#
loop_
_entity.id
_entity.type
_entity.pdbx_description
1 polymer ?
#
loop_
_entity_poly.entity_id
_entity_poly.type
_entity_poly.pdbx_seq_one_letter_code
_entity_poly.pdbx_strand_id
1 'polypeptide(L)'
;LMQLMPGSPFNDEKLTADMRAALYAKYGLDQPIYIQFFRYVGNMLRGDFGVSYNISKNTPISQLIQSRLPISIQIGGMAVMLGAVVGLVMGIIAALKRDTVFDTIATIISVIGVSVPSYVFALALSYTFGFKLRWFPMLFSAKDIFGSSVLPSVSLSMFTMASIARFTRSEMIEVLDSDYMLLAESKGISGPALIFRHALRNALIPIITVLAPLIVDLMTGSLVVEKIFAIPGVGSLLVTAIQSNDYNVVIGLSFIYSAMYIGIMLVVDLLYGVIDPRIRLAKGDD
;
A
#
# COMPACT_ATOMS: atom_id res chain seq x y z
N LEU A 1 -24.11 -0.53 1.42
CA LEU A 1 -23.37 -0.04 0.24
C LEU A 1 -23.92 -0.64 -1.05
N MET A 2 -24.03 -1.96 -1.20
CA MET A 2 -24.55 -2.60 -2.44
C MET A 2 -25.90 -2.04 -2.89
N GLN A 3 -26.83 -1.78 -1.97
CA GLN A 3 -28.14 -1.25 -2.29
C GLN A 3 -28.17 0.26 -2.58
N LEU A 4 -27.09 0.97 -2.27
CA LEU A 4 -26.92 2.40 -2.58
C LEU A 4 -26.18 2.62 -3.90
N MET A 5 -25.60 1.57 -4.47
CA MET A 5 -24.92 1.67 -5.77
C MET A 5 -25.98 1.67 -6.89
N PRO A 6 -25.90 2.59 -7.85
CA PRO A 6 -26.82 2.61 -8.98
C PRO A 6 -26.60 1.40 -9.88
N GLY A 7 -27.69 0.73 -10.25
CA GLY A 7 -27.70 -0.44 -11.13
C GLY A 7 -27.97 -1.75 -10.40
N SER A 8 -28.16 -2.81 -11.16
CA SER A 8 -28.32 -4.19 -10.66
C SER A 8 -27.04 -4.98 -10.93
N PRO A 9 -26.67 -5.94 -10.06
CA PRO A 9 -25.55 -6.85 -10.33
C PRO A 9 -25.80 -7.75 -11.55
N PHE A 10 -27.05 -7.81 -11.98
CA PHE A 10 -27.46 -8.55 -13.17
C PHE A 10 -27.88 -7.57 -14.28
N ASN A 11 -27.66 -7.93 -15.52
CA ASN A 11 -28.11 -7.12 -16.65
C ASN A 11 -29.66 -7.24 -16.79
N ASP A 12 -30.36 -6.53 -15.91
CA ASP A 12 -31.82 -6.63 -15.73
C ASP A 12 -32.61 -6.32 -17.00
N GLU A 13 -32.05 -5.53 -17.93
CA GLU A 13 -32.69 -5.21 -19.22
C GLU A 13 -32.90 -6.43 -20.11
N LYS A 14 -32.14 -7.51 -19.90
CA LYS A 14 -32.20 -8.75 -20.68
C LYS A 14 -32.84 -9.92 -19.97
N LEU A 15 -33.29 -9.72 -18.73
CA LEU A 15 -33.87 -10.77 -17.89
C LEU A 15 -35.40 -10.65 -17.86
N THR A 16 -36.10 -11.79 -18.04
CA THR A 16 -37.54 -11.87 -17.76
C THR A 16 -37.76 -11.79 -16.23
N ALA A 17 -38.98 -11.40 -15.83
CA ALA A 17 -39.35 -11.30 -14.42
C ALA A 17 -39.08 -12.61 -13.65
N ASP A 18 -39.40 -13.75 -14.26
CA ASP A 18 -39.20 -15.08 -13.66
C ASP A 18 -37.72 -15.45 -13.53
N MET A 19 -36.91 -15.14 -14.54
CA MET A 19 -35.45 -15.35 -14.49
C MET A 19 -34.80 -14.47 -13.42
N ARG A 20 -35.27 -13.24 -13.28
CA ARG A 20 -34.82 -12.32 -12.24
C ARG A 20 -35.16 -12.85 -10.85
N ALA A 21 -36.41 -13.27 -10.62
CA ALA A 21 -36.83 -13.85 -9.35
C ALA A 21 -36.01 -15.10 -8.99
N ALA A 22 -35.77 -15.98 -9.94
CA ALA A 22 -34.94 -17.18 -9.76
C ALA A 22 -33.49 -16.85 -9.42
N LEU A 23 -32.89 -15.82 -10.04
CA LEU A 23 -31.55 -15.35 -9.72
C LEU A 23 -31.47 -14.72 -8.33
N TYR A 24 -32.44 -13.89 -7.96
CA TYR A 24 -32.50 -13.26 -6.62
C TYR A 24 -32.62 -14.32 -5.55
N ALA A 25 -33.51 -15.33 -5.73
CA ALA A 25 -33.64 -16.46 -4.80
C ALA A 25 -32.36 -17.30 -4.72
N LYS A 26 -31.71 -17.61 -5.88
CA LYS A 26 -30.47 -18.38 -5.92
C LYS A 26 -29.34 -17.74 -5.13
N TYR A 27 -29.21 -16.41 -5.15
CA TYR A 27 -28.16 -15.66 -4.46
C TYR A 27 -28.61 -15.11 -3.10
N GLY A 28 -29.87 -15.38 -2.69
CA GLY A 28 -30.44 -14.96 -1.42
C GLY A 28 -30.61 -13.43 -1.31
N LEU A 29 -30.74 -12.76 -2.44
CA LEU A 29 -30.97 -11.31 -2.53
C LEU A 29 -32.44 -10.92 -2.27
N ASP A 30 -33.32 -11.91 -2.21
CA ASP A 30 -34.73 -11.82 -1.82
C ASP A 30 -34.93 -11.72 -0.29
N GLN A 31 -33.89 -12.04 0.50
CA GLN A 31 -33.96 -12.03 1.95
C GLN A 31 -33.84 -10.59 2.52
N PRO A 32 -34.34 -10.33 3.76
CA PRO A 32 -34.12 -9.06 4.46
C PRO A 32 -32.63 -8.71 4.56
N ILE A 33 -32.30 -7.41 4.46
CA ILE A 33 -30.91 -6.89 4.40
C ILE A 33 -30.04 -7.39 5.55
N TYR A 34 -30.60 -7.48 6.78
CA TYR A 34 -29.83 -7.95 7.93
C TYR A 34 -29.47 -9.43 7.84
N ILE A 35 -30.35 -10.28 7.24
CA ILE A 35 -30.05 -11.70 7.00
C ILE A 35 -28.96 -11.83 5.94
N GLN A 36 -29.06 -11.07 4.84
CA GLN A 36 -28.03 -11.02 3.82
C GLN A 36 -26.68 -10.62 4.44
N PHE A 37 -26.66 -9.59 5.29
CA PHE A 37 -25.45 -9.09 5.95
C PHE A 37 -24.79 -10.17 6.82
N PHE A 38 -25.51 -10.78 7.75
CA PHE A 38 -24.94 -11.78 8.65
C PHE A 38 -24.49 -13.05 7.91
N ARG A 39 -25.25 -13.48 6.90
CA ARG A 39 -24.86 -14.60 6.05
C ARG A 39 -23.57 -14.28 5.29
N TYR A 40 -23.48 -13.11 4.69
CA TYR A 40 -22.32 -12.68 3.92
C TYR A 40 -21.08 -12.56 4.79
N VAL A 41 -21.18 -11.92 5.95
CA VAL A 41 -20.07 -11.81 6.91
C VAL A 41 -19.64 -13.21 7.40
N GLY A 42 -20.60 -14.07 7.75
CA GLY A 42 -20.28 -15.44 8.18
C GLY A 42 -19.56 -16.27 7.11
N ASN A 43 -19.91 -16.10 5.83
CA ASN A 43 -19.23 -16.76 4.71
C ASN A 43 -17.83 -16.17 4.49
N MET A 44 -17.68 -14.85 4.52
CA MET A 44 -16.37 -14.19 4.38
C MET A 44 -15.39 -14.61 5.47
N LEU A 45 -15.83 -14.75 6.71
CA LEU A 45 -14.99 -15.24 7.81
C LEU A 45 -14.53 -16.69 7.62
N ARG A 46 -15.25 -17.47 6.80
CA ARG A 46 -14.87 -18.83 6.40
C ARG A 46 -14.04 -18.86 5.11
N GLY A 47 -13.70 -17.70 4.53
CA GLY A 47 -12.96 -17.57 3.28
C GLY A 47 -13.81 -17.72 2.01
N ASP A 48 -15.14 -17.79 2.15
CA ASP A 48 -16.07 -17.81 1.03
C ASP A 48 -16.57 -16.38 0.75
N PHE A 49 -16.00 -15.75 -0.27
CA PHE A 49 -16.38 -14.43 -0.76
C PHE A 49 -17.47 -14.46 -1.83
N GLY A 50 -18.01 -15.64 -2.13
CA GLY A 50 -18.96 -15.86 -3.22
C GLY A 50 -18.28 -15.93 -4.59
N VAL A 51 -19.09 -15.68 -5.62
CA VAL A 51 -18.64 -15.76 -7.02
C VAL A 51 -18.80 -14.40 -7.74
N SER A 52 -17.95 -14.18 -8.74
CA SER A 52 -18.06 -13.04 -9.65
C SER A 52 -19.27 -13.20 -10.57
N TYR A 53 -20.01 -12.12 -10.77
CA TYR A 53 -21.20 -12.11 -11.63
C TYR A 53 -20.89 -11.66 -13.06
N ASN A 54 -20.02 -10.67 -13.21
CA ASN A 54 -19.84 -9.96 -14.48
C ASN A 54 -18.43 -10.11 -15.06
N ILE A 55 -17.37 -10.04 -14.24
CA ILE A 55 -15.97 -10.07 -14.72
C ILE A 55 -15.61 -11.48 -15.19
N SER A 56 -15.90 -12.47 -14.36
CA SER A 56 -15.62 -13.89 -14.65
C SER A 56 -16.73 -14.74 -14.07
N LYS A 57 -17.81 -14.90 -14.85
CA LYS A 57 -19.05 -15.53 -14.39
C LYS A 57 -18.81 -16.85 -13.66
N ASN A 58 -19.39 -16.96 -12.46
CA ASN A 58 -19.32 -18.13 -11.58
C ASN A 58 -17.91 -18.51 -11.09
N THR A 59 -16.89 -17.66 -11.31
CA THR A 59 -15.56 -17.89 -10.77
C THR A 59 -15.54 -17.46 -9.29
N PRO A 60 -15.04 -18.31 -8.36
CA PRO A 60 -14.88 -17.93 -6.97
C PRO A 60 -13.98 -16.68 -6.83
N ILE A 61 -14.43 -15.73 -6.01
CA ILE A 61 -13.69 -14.47 -5.78
C ILE A 61 -12.34 -14.76 -5.11
N SER A 62 -12.28 -15.76 -4.23
CA SER A 62 -11.02 -16.22 -3.62
C SER A 62 -9.97 -16.56 -4.67
N GLN A 63 -10.36 -17.22 -5.78
CA GLN A 63 -9.45 -17.55 -6.88
C GLN A 63 -8.97 -16.30 -7.63
N LEU A 64 -9.87 -15.31 -7.87
CA LEU A 64 -9.50 -14.03 -8.48
C LEU A 64 -8.50 -13.26 -7.62
N ILE A 65 -8.70 -13.26 -6.30
CA ILE A 65 -7.81 -12.61 -5.34
C ILE A 65 -6.46 -13.34 -5.28
N GLN A 66 -6.46 -14.67 -5.13
CA GLN A 66 -5.23 -15.47 -5.06
C GLN A 66 -4.34 -15.34 -6.29
N SER A 67 -4.91 -15.14 -7.46
CA SER A 67 -4.13 -14.97 -8.70
C SER A 67 -3.52 -13.56 -8.84
N ARG A 68 -4.07 -12.54 -8.20
CA ARG A 68 -3.70 -11.13 -8.41
C ARG A 68 -3.03 -10.48 -7.21
N LEU A 69 -3.48 -10.80 -6.00
CA LEU A 69 -2.98 -10.21 -4.76
C LEU A 69 -1.47 -10.38 -4.57
N PRO A 70 -0.85 -11.57 -4.81
CA PRO A 70 0.59 -11.74 -4.68
C PRO A 70 1.41 -10.79 -5.57
N ILE A 71 0.90 -10.50 -6.78
CA ILE A 71 1.57 -9.60 -7.73
C ILE A 71 1.55 -8.16 -7.20
N SER A 72 0.39 -7.68 -6.72
CA SER A 72 0.28 -6.34 -6.14
C SER A 72 1.11 -6.22 -4.85
N ILE A 73 1.12 -7.25 -3.99
CA ILE A 73 1.95 -7.29 -2.78
C ILE A 73 3.44 -7.25 -3.13
N GLN A 74 3.87 -7.99 -4.14
CA GLN A 74 5.27 -7.99 -4.58
C GLN A 74 5.68 -6.60 -5.07
N ILE A 75 4.92 -5.99 -5.97
CA ILE A 75 5.25 -4.68 -6.54
C ILE A 75 5.17 -3.60 -5.47
N GLY A 76 4.10 -3.59 -4.66
CA GLY A 76 3.94 -2.67 -3.53
C GLY A 76 5.02 -2.84 -2.48
N GLY A 77 5.35 -4.07 -2.11
CA GLY A 77 6.44 -4.37 -1.17
C GLY A 77 7.82 -3.92 -1.67
N MET A 78 8.13 -4.16 -2.95
CA MET A 78 9.35 -3.63 -3.57
C MET A 78 9.37 -2.10 -3.56
N ALA A 79 8.25 -1.46 -3.86
CA ALA A 79 8.13 0.00 -3.87
C ALA A 79 8.33 0.59 -2.45
N VAL A 80 7.70 -0.01 -1.44
CA VAL A 80 7.87 0.39 -0.03
C VAL A 80 9.31 0.23 0.42
N MET A 81 9.91 -0.92 0.18
CA MET A 81 11.29 -1.20 0.59
C MET A 81 12.26 -0.21 -0.05
N LEU A 82 12.14 0.01 -1.35
CA LEU A 82 12.99 0.92 -2.10
C LEU A 82 12.78 2.37 -1.64
N GLY A 83 11.52 2.80 -1.50
CA GLY A 83 11.17 4.14 -1.04
C GLY A 83 11.61 4.41 0.40
N ALA A 84 11.41 3.45 1.30
CA ALA A 84 11.81 3.58 2.70
C ALA A 84 13.34 3.63 2.85
N VAL A 85 14.08 2.71 2.22
CA VAL A 85 15.55 2.66 2.34
C VAL A 85 16.18 3.91 1.73
N VAL A 86 15.82 4.26 0.50
CA VAL A 86 16.38 5.44 -0.16
C VAL A 86 15.97 6.73 0.56
N GLY A 87 14.70 6.84 0.95
CA GLY A 87 14.18 7.99 1.70
C GLY A 87 14.87 8.17 3.05
N LEU A 88 15.06 7.07 3.80
CA LEU A 88 15.76 7.10 5.08
C LEU A 88 17.22 7.59 4.91
N VAL A 89 17.95 7.04 3.97
CA VAL A 89 19.35 7.44 3.69
C VAL A 89 19.42 8.90 3.27
N MET A 90 18.54 9.34 2.36
CA MET A 90 18.48 10.74 1.94
C MET A 90 18.15 11.68 3.10
N GLY A 91 17.18 11.33 3.94
CA GLY A 91 16.78 12.13 5.09
C GLY A 91 17.88 12.24 6.15
N ILE A 92 18.58 11.13 6.44
CA ILE A 92 19.75 11.15 7.37
C ILE A 92 20.85 12.06 6.82
N ILE A 93 21.23 11.91 5.53
CA ILE A 93 22.26 12.74 4.92
C ILE A 93 21.86 14.21 4.94
N ALA A 94 20.60 14.52 4.62
CA ALA A 94 20.08 15.89 4.65
C ALA A 94 20.13 16.50 6.05
N ALA A 95 19.77 15.74 7.09
CA ALA A 95 19.83 16.20 8.47
C ALA A 95 21.26 16.44 8.95
N LEU A 96 22.17 15.49 8.69
CA LEU A 96 23.58 15.60 9.11
C LEU A 96 24.36 16.69 8.33
N LYS A 97 23.87 17.00 7.14
CA LYS A 97 24.45 18.03 6.24
C LYS A 97 23.48 19.22 6.11
N ARG A 98 22.78 19.57 7.21
CA ARG A 98 21.82 20.67 7.25
C ARG A 98 22.42 21.95 6.70
N ASP A 99 21.63 22.72 5.96
CA ASP A 99 21.99 24.02 5.34
C ASP A 99 23.14 23.94 4.32
N THR A 100 23.44 22.73 3.80
CA THR A 100 24.40 22.52 2.70
C THR A 100 23.71 22.20 1.39
N VAL A 101 24.50 22.10 0.30
CA VAL A 101 24.03 21.69 -1.02
C VAL A 101 23.38 20.31 -1.01
N PHE A 102 23.85 19.38 -0.17
CA PHE A 102 23.26 18.04 -0.04
C PHE A 102 21.83 18.09 0.53
N ASP A 103 21.60 18.93 1.53
CA ASP A 103 20.28 19.19 2.11
C ASP A 103 19.34 19.81 1.07
N THR A 104 19.81 20.82 0.33
CA THR A 104 19.06 21.47 -0.72
C THR A 104 18.66 20.49 -1.83
N ILE A 105 19.60 19.63 -2.30
CA ILE A 105 19.31 18.63 -3.32
C ILE A 105 18.28 17.60 -2.82
N ALA A 106 18.45 17.06 -1.61
CA ALA A 106 17.51 16.12 -1.02
C ALA A 106 16.11 16.71 -0.87
N THR A 107 16.03 17.99 -0.48
CA THR A 107 14.76 18.72 -0.38
C THR A 107 14.10 18.90 -1.74
N ILE A 108 14.84 19.30 -2.78
CA ILE A 108 14.32 19.47 -4.14
C ILE A 108 13.79 18.13 -4.67
N ILE A 109 14.56 17.03 -4.52
CA ILE A 109 14.13 15.69 -4.95
C ILE A 109 12.85 15.29 -4.20
N SER A 110 12.79 15.55 -2.90
CA SER A 110 11.60 15.24 -2.09
C SER A 110 10.38 16.07 -2.50
N VAL A 111 10.54 17.36 -2.82
CA VAL A 111 9.45 18.19 -3.33
C VAL A 111 8.92 17.65 -4.66
N ILE A 112 9.82 17.29 -5.59
CA ILE A 112 9.44 16.70 -6.87
C ILE A 112 8.71 15.37 -6.65
N GLY A 113 9.24 14.50 -5.79
CA GLY A 113 8.66 13.18 -5.53
C GLY A 113 7.26 13.21 -4.89
N VAL A 114 6.96 14.24 -4.08
CA VAL A 114 5.60 14.43 -3.51
C VAL A 114 4.66 15.13 -4.49
N SER A 115 5.18 16.08 -5.30
CA SER A 115 4.35 16.93 -6.16
C SER A 115 3.99 16.26 -7.48
N VAL A 116 4.85 15.40 -8.01
CA VAL A 116 4.62 14.72 -9.29
C VAL A 116 3.86 13.42 -9.05
N PRO A 117 2.70 13.23 -9.69
CA PRO A 117 1.94 11.99 -9.56
C PRO A 117 2.72 10.75 -10.00
N SER A 118 2.56 9.62 -9.31
CA SER A 118 3.29 8.36 -9.59
C SER A 118 3.13 7.86 -11.03
N TYR A 119 1.97 8.12 -11.65
CA TYR A 119 1.75 7.72 -13.04
C TYR A 119 2.59 8.51 -14.05
N VAL A 120 2.98 9.75 -13.74
CA VAL A 120 3.88 10.55 -14.58
C VAL A 120 5.28 9.94 -14.55
N PHE A 121 5.77 9.54 -13.35
CA PHE A 121 6.99 8.77 -13.21
C PHE A 121 6.90 7.43 -13.95
N ALA A 122 5.76 6.74 -13.83
CA ALA A 122 5.53 5.47 -14.53
C ALA A 122 5.67 5.60 -16.03
N LEU A 123 5.04 6.61 -16.63
CA LEU A 123 5.14 6.88 -18.07
C LEU A 123 6.57 7.26 -18.48
N ALA A 124 7.23 8.15 -17.73
CA ALA A 124 8.59 8.59 -18.01
C ALA A 124 9.59 7.43 -17.94
N LEU A 125 9.48 6.58 -16.90
CA LEU A 125 10.34 5.41 -16.73
C LEU A 125 10.06 4.33 -17.78
N SER A 126 8.79 4.04 -18.07
CA SER A 126 8.39 3.10 -19.11
C SER A 126 8.92 3.53 -20.50
N TYR A 127 8.77 4.82 -20.83
CA TYR A 127 9.29 5.36 -22.09
C TYR A 127 10.81 5.31 -22.16
N THR A 128 11.49 5.79 -21.11
CA THR A 128 12.97 5.93 -21.13
C THR A 128 13.64 4.58 -21.01
N PHE A 129 13.34 3.81 -19.98
CA PHE A 129 14.04 2.56 -19.66
C PHE A 129 13.41 1.33 -20.31
N GLY A 130 12.11 1.36 -20.57
CA GLY A 130 11.43 0.26 -21.26
C GLY A 130 11.52 0.36 -22.77
N PHE A 131 11.12 1.49 -23.34
CA PHE A 131 11.03 1.65 -24.79
C PHE A 131 12.36 2.09 -25.44
N LYS A 132 12.96 3.20 -24.96
CA LYS A 132 14.14 3.82 -25.60
C LYS A 132 15.43 3.05 -25.29
N LEU A 133 15.72 2.76 -24.03
CA LEU A 133 16.94 2.08 -23.60
C LEU A 133 16.82 0.56 -23.60
N ARG A 134 15.59 0.03 -23.48
CA ARG A 134 15.30 -1.41 -23.43
C ARG A 134 16.05 -2.16 -22.33
N TRP A 135 16.28 -1.50 -21.18
CA TRP A 135 16.92 -2.12 -20.03
C TRP A 135 15.99 -3.02 -19.24
N PHE A 136 14.69 -2.69 -19.23
CA PHE A 136 13.65 -3.42 -18.52
C PHE A 136 12.46 -3.68 -19.44
N PRO A 137 11.65 -4.71 -19.15
CA PRO A 137 10.38 -4.92 -19.86
C PRO A 137 9.47 -3.71 -19.75
N MET A 138 8.87 -3.28 -20.86
CA MET A 138 7.93 -2.16 -20.91
C MET A 138 6.59 -2.51 -20.27
N LEU A 139 6.16 -3.78 -20.38
CA LEU A 139 4.92 -4.30 -19.82
C LEU A 139 5.21 -5.47 -18.90
N PHE A 140 4.28 -5.75 -18.00
CA PHE A 140 4.37 -6.89 -17.09
C PHE A 140 4.42 -8.21 -17.87
N SER A 141 5.31 -9.10 -17.45
CA SER A 141 5.49 -10.41 -18.04
C SER A 141 5.51 -11.50 -16.96
N ALA A 142 4.58 -12.46 -17.08
CA ALA A 142 4.57 -13.62 -16.21
C ALA A 142 5.81 -14.54 -16.35
N LYS A 143 6.60 -14.39 -17.43
CA LYS A 143 7.87 -15.12 -17.62
C LYS A 143 9.04 -14.46 -16.90
N ASP A 144 8.97 -13.15 -16.68
CA ASP A 144 9.96 -12.35 -15.96
C ASP A 144 9.23 -11.41 -15.00
N ILE A 145 8.71 -11.97 -13.93
CA ILE A 145 7.94 -11.24 -12.92
C ILE A 145 8.82 -10.19 -12.23
N PHE A 146 10.07 -10.55 -11.89
CA PHE A 146 10.96 -9.64 -11.19
C PHE A 146 11.39 -8.46 -12.07
N GLY A 147 11.94 -8.70 -13.25
CA GLY A 147 12.40 -7.65 -14.15
C GLY A 147 11.26 -6.71 -14.59
N SER A 148 10.06 -7.25 -14.86
CA SER A 148 8.89 -6.45 -15.22
C SER A 148 8.25 -5.71 -14.03
N SER A 149 8.60 -6.05 -12.79
CA SER A 149 8.16 -5.33 -11.58
C SER A 149 9.04 -4.13 -11.21
N VAL A 150 10.26 -4.02 -11.76
CA VAL A 150 11.23 -2.98 -11.39
C VAL A 150 10.70 -1.57 -11.69
N LEU A 151 10.33 -1.30 -12.94
CA LEU A 151 9.84 0.04 -13.33
C LEU A 151 8.57 0.47 -12.60
N PRO A 152 7.53 -0.40 -12.46
CA PRO A 152 6.37 -0.10 -11.62
C PRO A 152 6.75 0.22 -10.18
N SER A 153 7.59 -0.60 -9.56
CA SER A 153 8.00 -0.40 -8.16
C SER A 153 8.80 0.88 -7.96
N VAL A 154 9.70 1.22 -8.88
CA VAL A 154 10.43 2.50 -8.84
C VAL A 154 9.47 3.67 -8.97
N SER A 155 8.51 3.63 -9.89
CA SER A 155 7.55 4.72 -10.05
C SER A 155 6.66 4.93 -8.81
N LEU A 156 6.23 3.85 -8.19
CA LEU A 156 5.44 3.89 -6.95
C LEU A 156 6.26 4.31 -5.74
N SER A 157 7.56 3.98 -5.70
CA SER A 157 8.44 4.33 -4.59
C SER A 157 8.73 5.82 -4.47
N MET A 158 8.54 6.63 -5.52
CA MET A 158 8.90 8.05 -5.55
C MET A 158 8.23 8.86 -4.44
N PHE A 159 6.93 8.69 -4.26
CA PHE A 159 6.18 9.37 -3.20
C PHE A 159 6.63 8.91 -1.81
N THR A 160 6.80 7.60 -1.60
CA THR A 160 7.26 7.04 -0.32
C THR A 160 8.66 7.52 0.02
N MET A 161 9.58 7.46 -0.95
CA MET A 161 10.95 7.96 -0.81
C MET A 161 10.96 9.43 -0.38
N ALA A 162 10.21 10.27 -1.07
CA ALA A 162 10.15 11.70 -0.81
C ALA A 162 9.53 12.01 0.56
N SER A 163 8.45 11.33 0.93
CA SER A 163 7.77 11.47 2.22
C SER A 163 8.68 11.04 3.36
N ILE A 164 9.30 9.87 3.27
CA ILE A 164 10.21 9.35 4.29
C ILE A 164 11.47 10.23 4.39
N ALA A 165 12.03 10.69 3.28
CA ALA A 165 13.21 11.58 3.33
C ALA A 165 12.92 12.88 4.07
N ARG A 166 11.80 13.54 3.79
CA ARG A 166 11.40 14.77 4.49
C ARG A 166 11.15 14.52 5.97
N PHE A 167 10.43 13.45 6.29
CA PHE A 167 10.09 13.13 7.68
C PHE A 167 11.35 12.76 8.46
N THR A 168 12.20 11.89 7.89
CA THR A 168 13.49 11.50 8.49
C THR A 168 14.39 12.72 8.75
N ARG A 169 14.46 13.65 7.78
CA ARG A 169 15.22 14.90 7.97
C ARG A 169 14.70 15.70 9.15
N SER A 170 13.39 15.91 9.25
CA SER A 170 12.78 16.67 10.33
C SER A 170 13.03 16.03 11.70
N GLU A 171 12.73 14.75 11.85
CA GLU A 171 12.90 14.01 13.08
C GLU A 171 14.37 13.91 13.53
N MET A 172 15.27 13.69 12.58
CA MET A 172 16.71 13.65 12.88
C MET A 172 17.24 15.01 13.37
N ILE A 173 16.79 16.12 12.79
CA ILE A 173 17.18 17.45 13.24
C ILE A 173 16.66 17.70 14.66
N GLU A 174 15.39 17.41 14.93
CA GLU A 174 14.80 17.59 16.26
C GLU A 174 15.53 16.75 17.31
N VAL A 175 15.84 15.51 16.98
CA VAL A 175 16.59 14.62 17.87
C VAL A 175 18.01 15.12 18.10
N LEU A 176 18.74 15.53 17.05
CA LEU A 176 20.13 16.00 17.16
C LEU A 176 20.27 17.29 18.00
N ASP A 177 19.25 18.15 17.98
CA ASP A 177 19.21 19.40 18.75
C ASP A 177 18.71 19.18 20.20
N SER A 178 18.44 17.94 20.64
CA SER A 178 17.87 17.62 21.97
C SER A 178 18.92 17.54 23.08
N ASP A 179 18.51 17.86 24.33
CA ASP A 179 19.38 17.84 25.51
C ASP A 179 20.02 16.47 25.79
N TYR A 180 19.31 15.36 25.50
CA TYR A 180 19.86 14.02 25.71
C TYR A 180 20.97 13.68 24.72
N MET A 181 20.99 14.29 23.55
CA MET A 181 22.10 14.16 22.59
C MET A 181 23.32 14.91 23.10
N LEU A 182 23.14 16.12 23.63
CA LEU A 182 24.21 16.88 24.29
C LEU A 182 24.80 16.11 25.48
N LEU A 183 23.93 15.44 26.26
CA LEU A 183 24.38 14.58 27.37
C LEU A 183 25.19 13.36 26.87
N ALA A 184 24.79 12.76 25.71
CA ALA A 184 25.52 11.65 25.14
C ALA A 184 26.92 12.08 24.65
N GLU A 185 27.02 13.26 24.03
CA GLU A 185 28.31 13.85 23.60
C GLU A 185 29.21 14.17 24.80
N SER A 186 28.66 14.74 25.87
CA SER A 186 29.42 15.03 27.09
C SER A 186 29.95 13.77 27.81
N LYS A 187 29.32 12.61 27.58
CA LYS A 187 29.84 11.29 28.00
C LYS A 187 30.88 10.69 27.05
N GLY A 188 31.31 11.44 26.03
CA GLY A 188 32.33 11.00 25.07
C GLY A 188 31.85 10.15 23.94
N ILE A 189 30.50 10.00 23.74
CA ILE A 189 29.94 9.29 22.61
C ILE A 189 29.97 10.24 21.40
N SER A 190 30.63 9.85 20.32
CA SER A 190 30.78 10.70 19.13
C SER A 190 30.68 9.90 17.84
N GLY A 191 30.61 10.60 16.70
CA GLY A 191 30.63 10.03 15.35
C GLY A 191 29.46 9.06 15.06
N PRO A 192 29.72 7.96 14.34
CA PRO A 192 28.67 7.03 13.94
C PRO A 192 27.86 6.43 15.09
N ALA A 193 28.49 6.21 16.24
CA ALA A 193 27.79 5.65 17.41
C ALA A 193 26.71 6.62 17.93
N LEU A 194 26.97 7.92 17.95
CA LEU A 194 26.01 8.95 18.32
C LEU A 194 24.81 8.95 17.35
N ILE A 195 25.09 8.89 16.05
CA ILE A 195 24.08 8.95 15.00
C ILE A 195 23.20 7.68 15.00
N PHE A 196 23.81 6.49 14.86
CA PHE A 196 23.04 5.25 14.64
C PHE A 196 22.45 4.68 15.92
N ARG A 197 23.11 4.81 17.08
CA ARG A 197 22.67 4.23 18.34
C ARG A 197 21.75 5.15 19.16
N HIS A 198 21.92 6.46 19.01
CA HIS A 198 21.16 7.44 19.80
C HIS A 198 20.17 8.24 18.92
N ALA A 199 20.64 8.94 17.89
CA ALA A 199 19.78 9.78 17.10
C ALA A 199 18.77 8.97 16.25
N LEU A 200 19.25 8.07 15.39
CA LEU A 200 18.39 7.32 14.46
C LEU A 200 17.39 6.43 15.21
N ARG A 201 17.80 5.79 16.30
CA ARG A 201 16.89 4.92 17.05
C ARG A 201 15.66 5.69 17.56
N ASN A 202 15.83 6.91 18.03
CA ASN A 202 14.72 7.72 18.52
C ASN A 202 13.89 8.31 17.36
N ALA A 203 14.54 8.72 16.27
CA ALA A 203 13.87 9.23 15.10
C ALA A 203 13.06 8.15 14.35
N LEU A 204 13.42 6.85 14.47
CA LEU A 204 12.71 5.76 13.78
C LEU A 204 11.27 5.58 14.24
N ILE A 205 10.93 5.87 15.48
CA ILE A 205 9.58 5.66 16.02
C ILE A 205 8.54 6.45 15.21
N PRO A 206 8.63 7.79 15.10
CA PRO A 206 7.69 8.55 14.29
C PRO A 206 7.78 8.23 12.78
N ILE A 207 8.96 7.86 12.27
CA ILE A 207 9.13 7.46 10.86
C ILE A 207 8.32 6.20 10.53
N ILE A 208 8.34 5.19 11.40
CA ILE A 208 7.56 3.96 11.22
C ILE A 208 6.05 4.25 11.25
N THR A 209 5.61 5.19 12.07
CA THR A 209 4.21 5.64 12.11
C THR A 209 3.74 6.16 10.75
N VAL A 210 4.56 6.96 10.08
CA VAL A 210 4.26 7.48 8.73
C VAL A 210 4.36 6.41 7.66
N LEU A 211 5.29 5.47 7.81
CA LEU A 211 5.51 4.39 6.84
C LEU A 211 4.33 3.39 6.82
N ALA A 212 3.69 3.12 7.95
CA ALA A 212 2.65 2.11 8.08
C ALA A 212 1.47 2.28 7.09
N PRO A 213 0.80 3.45 7.00
CA PRO A 213 -0.25 3.67 6.02
C PRO A 213 0.24 3.55 4.57
N LEU A 214 1.49 3.98 4.28
CA LEU A 214 2.08 3.90 2.95
C LEU A 214 2.30 2.44 2.51
N ILE A 215 2.63 1.55 3.45
CA ILE A 215 2.74 0.10 3.17
C ILE A 215 1.40 -0.43 2.67
N VAL A 216 0.32 -0.13 3.37
CA VAL A 216 -1.01 -0.61 2.99
C VAL A 216 -1.41 -0.05 1.64
N ASP A 217 -1.28 1.27 1.44
CA ASP A 217 -1.67 1.96 0.21
C ASP A 217 -0.98 1.36 -1.01
N LEU A 218 0.33 1.12 -0.92
CA LEU A 218 1.08 0.52 -2.02
C LEU A 218 0.80 -0.97 -2.25
N MET A 219 0.55 -1.74 -1.18
CA MET A 219 0.28 -3.19 -1.29
C MET A 219 -1.15 -3.49 -1.77
N THR A 220 -2.09 -2.57 -1.59
CA THR A 220 -3.45 -2.69 -2.14
C THR A 220 -3.52 -2.38 -3.64
N GLY A 221 -2.40 -1.97 -4.22
CA GLY A 221 -2.23 -1.76 -5.66
C GLY A 221 -2.61 -0.37 -6.14
N SER A 222 -1.91 0.09 -7.15
CA SER A 222 -2.19 1.36 -7.83
C SER A 222 -2.83 1.11 -9.18
N LEU A 223 -4.13 1.39 -9.28
CA LEU A 223 -4.88 1.22 -10.54
C LEU A 223 -4.16 1.80 -11.75
N VAL A 224 -3.68 3.04 -11.65
CA VAL A 224 -3.15 3.76 -12.80
C VAL A 224 -1.81 3.15 -13.23
N VAL A 225 -0.93 2.85 -12.27
CA VAL A 225 0.37 2.22 -12.54
C VAL A 225 0.17 0.79 -13.06
N GLU A 226 -0.76 0.03 -12.45
CA GLU A 226 -1.12 -1.31 -12.94
C GLU A 226 -1.61 -1.29 -14.39
N LYS A 227 -2.41 -0.30 -14.78
CA LYS A 227 -2.87 -0.16 -16.17
C LYS A 227 -1.74 0.24 -17.13
N ILE A 228 -0.84 1.14 -16.74
CA ILE A 228 0.28 1.59 -17.58
C ILE A 228 1.19 0.40 -17.93
N PHE A 229 1.50 -0.45 -16.95
CA PHE A 229 2.38 -1.59 -17.12
C PHE A 229 1.65 -2.90 -17.45
N ALA A 230 0.32 -2.87 -17.67
CA ALA A 230 -0.53 -4.03 -17.91
C ALA A 230 -0.39 -5.12 -16.81
N ILE A 231 -0.29 -4.71 -15.55
CA ILE A 231 -0.14 -5.60 -14.40
C ILE A 231 -1.51 -6.17 -14.05
N PRO A 232 -1.67 -7.50 -13.94
CA PRO A 232 -2.91 -8.13 -13.47
C PRO A 232 -2.99 -8.06 -11.93
N GLY A 233 -3.12 -6.85 -11.38
CA GLY A 233 -3.16 -6.61 -9.95
C GLY A 233 -4.57 -6.47 -9.39
N VAL A 234 -4.66 -6.30 -8.05
CA VAL A 234 -5.96 -6.15 -7.35
C VAL A 234 -6.54 -4.74 -7.47
N GLY A 235 -5.71 -3.71 -7.67
CA GLY A 235 -6.17 -2.34 -7.91
C GLY A 235 -6.94 -2.23 -9.23
N SER A 236 -6.42 -2.82 -10.31
CA SER A 236 -7.10 -2.90 -11.60
C SER A 236 -8.36 -3.76 -11.55
N LEU A 237 -8.35 -4.85 -10.74
CA LEU A 237 -9.52 -5.69 -10.53
C LEU A 237 -10.64 -4.93 -9.83
N LEU A 238 -10.33 -4.16 -8.78
CA LEU A 238 -11.33 -3.38 -8.05
C LEU A 238 -12.07 -2.39 -8.97
N VAL A 239 -11.32 -1.63 -9.77
CA VAL A 239 -11.96 -0.66 -10.66
C VAL A 239 -12.74 -1.34 -11.77
N THR A 240 -12.25 -2.44 -12.31
CA THR A 240 -13.02 -3.24 -13.27
C THR A 240 -14.31 -3.76 -12.64
N ALA A 241 -14.25 -4.19 -11.37
CA ALA A 241 -15.43 -4.65 -10.63
C ALA A 241 -16.47 -3.55 -10.42
N ILE A 242 -16.03 -2.34 -10.07
CA ILE A 242 -16.92 -1.17 -9.93
C ILE A 242 -17.56 -0.83 -11.28
N GLN A 243 -16.79 -0.76 -12.36
CA GLN A 243 -17.27 -0.40 -13.70
C GLN A 243 -18.23 -1.43 -14.28
N SER A 244 -18.06 -2.72 -13.94
CA SER A 244 -18.92 -3.81 -14.37
C SER A 244 -20.05 -4.15 -13.41
N ASN A 245 -20.23 -3.38 -12.30
CA ASN A 245 -21.20 -3.64 -11.25
C ASN A 245 -21.07 -5.05 -10.63
N ASP A 246 -19.85 -5.58 -10.53
CA ASP A 246 -19.59 -6.86 -9.88
C ASP A 246 -19.41 -6.68 -8.37
N TYR A 247 -20.53 -6.48 -7.69
CA TYR A 247 -20.57 -6.09 -6.28
C TYR A 247 -19.88 -7.07 -5.33
N ASN A 248 -19.98 -8.38 -5.62
CA ASN A 248 -19.32 -9.39 -4.78
C ASN A 248 -17.79 -9.24 -4.83
N VAL A 249 -17.23 -8.97 -6.01
CA VAL A 249 -15.78 -8.71 -6.15
C VAL A 249 -15.39 -7.44 -5.41
N VAL A 250 -16.19 -6.36 -5.53
CA VAL A 250 -15.93 -5.10 -4.80
C VAL A 250 -15.89 -5.32 -3.30
N ILE A 251 -16.87 -6.04 -2.74
CA ILE A 251 -16.95 -6.28 -1.30
C ILE A 251 -15.84 -7.22 -0.84
N GLY A 252 -15.58 -8.30 -1.59
CA GLY A 252 -14.49 -9.24 -1.29
C GLY A 252 -13.13 -8.54 -1.23
N LEU A 253 -12.82 -7.68 -2.21
CA LEU A 253 -11.60 -6.88 -2.21
C LEU A 253 -11.57 -5.85 -1.07
N SER A 254 -12.67 -5.16 -0.81
CA SER A 254 -12.76 -4.19 0.31
C SER A 254 -12.50 -4.86 1.65
N PHE A 255 -13.02 -6.09 1.85
CA PHE A 255 -12.75 -6.87 3.06
C PHE A 255 -11.27 -7.23 3.17
N ILE A 256 -10.64 -7.73 2.09
CA ILE A 256 -9.22 -8.05 2.08
C ILE A 256 -8.36 -6.81 2.36
N TYR A 257 -8.68 -5.67 1.75
CA TYR A 257 -7.98 -4.41 2.02
C TYR A 257 -8.08 -3.99 3.48
N SER A 258 -9.28 -4.08 4.06
CA SER A 258 -9.48 -3.79 5.49
C SER A 258 -8.71 -4.75 6.39
N ALA A 259 -8.71 -6.04 6.07
CA ALA A 259 -7.96 -7.05 6.81
C ALA A 259 -6.44 -6.81 6.71
N MET A 260 -5.93 -6.47 5.52
CA MET A 260 -4.52 -6.10 5.33
C MET A 260 -4.16 -4.83 6.12
N TYR A 261 -5.04 -3.81 6.10
CA TYR A 261 -4.83 -2.58 6.87
C TYR A 261 -4.70 -2.89 8.37
N ILE A 262 -5.68 -3.59 8.93
CA ILE A 262 -5.67 -3.97 10.34
C ILE A 262 -4.45 -4.83 10.68
N GLY A 263 -4.12 -5.81 9.83
CA GLY A 263 -2.97 -6.68 10.03
C GLY A 263 -1.64 -5.93 10.02
N ILE A 264 -1.44 -5.01 9.09
CA ILE A 264 -0.22 -4.20 9.00
C ILE A 264 -0.12 -3.24 10.18
N MET A 265 -1.23 -2.57 10.56
CA MET A 265 -1.24 -1.69 11.73
C MET A 265 -0.92 -2.46 13.01
N LEU A 266 -1.47 -3.67 13.19
CA LEU A 266 -1.13 -4.53 14.33
C LEU A 266 0.37 -4.90 14.35
N VAL A 267 0.96 -5.22 13.19
CA VAL A 267 2.40 -5.51 13.10
C VAL A 267 3.22 -4.28 13.50
N VAL A 268 2.81 -3.09 13.08
CA VAL A 268 3.47 -1.83 13.44
C VAL A 268 3.36 -1.54 14.93
N ASP A 269 2.19 -1.75 15.53
CA ASP A 269 1.99 -1.60 16.99
C ASP A 269 2.89 -2.56 17.79
N LEU A 270 3.05 -3.80 17.32
CA LEU A 270 3.98 -4.75 17.91
C LEU A 270 5.44 -4.30 17.76
N LEU A 271 5.80 -3.72 16.60
CA LEU A 271 7.14 -3.18 16.37
C LEU A 271 7.45 -2.01 17.29
N TYR A 272 6.47 -1.16 17.63
CA TYR A 272 6.67 -0.11 18.64
C TYR A 272 7.10 -0.69 20.00
N GLY A 273 6.45 -1.75 20.45
CA GLY A 273 6.81 -2.42 21.72
C GLY A 273 8.22 -3.01 21.72
N VAL A 274 8.77 -3.35 20.54
CA VAL A 274 10.14 -3.85 20.37
C VAL A 274 11.16 -2.71 20.30
N ILE A 275 10.84 -1.62 19.58
CA ILE A 275 11.75 -0.48 19.36
C ILE A 275 11.83 0.40 20.62
N ASP A 276 10.70 0.67 21.27
CA ASP A 276 10.64 1.39 22.53
C ASP A 276 10.06 0.50 23.64
N PRO A 277 10.92 -0.14 24.46
CA PRO A 277 10.47 -0.96 25.58
C PRO A 277 9.73 -0.17 26.68
N ARG A 278 9.73 1.17 26.61
CA ARG A 278 9.00 2.05 27.54
C ARG A 278 7.51 2.08 27.26
N ILE A 279 7.12 1.80 25.99
CA ILE A 279 5.73 1.59 25.59
C ILE A 279 5.34 0.14 25.96
N ARG A 280 5.58 -0.28 27.19
CA ARG A 280 4.92 -1.47 27.68
C ARG A 280 3.47 -1.10 27.85
N LEU A 281 2.58 -1.78 27.11
CA LEU A 281 1.16 -1.86 27.39
C LEU A 281 1.01 -1.84 28.91
N ALA A 282 0.34 -0.82 29.43
CA ALA A 282 0.18 -0.65 30.87
C ALA A 282 -0.23 -2.00 31.47
N LYS A 283 0.65 -2.62 32.26
CA LYS A 283 0.22 -3.55 33.26
C LYS A 283 -0.71 -2.72 34.13
N GLY A 284 -2.00 -3.04 34.08
CA GLY A 284 -2.92 -2.55 35.09
C GLY A 284 -2.28 -2.85 36.44
N ASP A 285 -1.94 -1.81 37.18
CA ASP A 285 -1.70 -1.92 38.60
C ASP A 285 -3.08 -2.26 39.23
N ASP A 286 -3.27 -3.55 39.53
CA ASP A 286 -4.23 -4.01 40.49
C ASP A 286 -3.65 -3.84 41.90
#